data_bbf2a5105bdf3ae93200ed26df252a9a
#
_entry.id   bbf2a5105bdf3ae93200ed26df252a9a
#
_cell.length_a   1.000
_cell.length_b   1.000
_cell.length_c   1.000
_cell.angle_alpha   90.00
_cell.angle_beta   90.00
_cell.angle_gamma   90.00
#
_symmetry.space_group_name_H-M   'P 1'
#
loop_
_entity.id
_entity.type
_entity.pdbx_description
1 polymer ?
#
loop_
_entity_poly.entity_id
_entity_poly.type
_entity_poly.pdbx_seq_one_letter_code
_entity_poly.pdbx_strand_id
1 'polypeptide(L)'
;MKKLILALAAAVLSAGIMSAQDLASATETYNNGAEQFQAGDKVAALDLFKKALTMGEACGDEGAELVANCKNTIPALTLSIGKDLVKDKEYDAAIEKIAEAETVAKEYENDEVIADAAELLPQVYQAAGSNAIREKAMDKAVEYLQKSLELDPTNGTGAMYLGQALNALGKVEEAKAAFQTAMANGQEENAKKQLGNIVLKEAQAALKAGKNADVVSMIAKADEEGLISNAAAYQLAASASQKLNKIGDAIKYFEKFIEADPKNKNVGAIAYTVGALYQGQNNKAKALEFYKKAVAAGYADAQKMVDALNK
;
A
#
# COMPACT_ATOMS: atom_id res chain seq x y z
N MET A 1 -1.85 -11.75 28.03
CA MET A 1 -0.48 -11.89 28.57
C MET A 1 -0.35 -11.67 30.09
N LYS A 2 -0.97 -10.66 30.73
CA LYS A 2 -0.87 -10.49 32.21
C LYS A 2 -1.49 -11.62 33.07
N LYS A 3 -2.37 -12.46 32.50
CA LYS A 3 -3.06 -13.54 33.24
C LYS A 3 -2.34 -14.90 33.22
N LEU A 4 -1.35 -15.10 32.32
CA LEU A 4 -0.66 -16.39 32.19
C LEU A 4 0.50 -16.60 33.19
N ILE A 5 1.06 -15.54 33.74
CA ILE A 5 2.28 -15.59 34.58
C ILE A 5 1.96 -15.75 36.08
N LEU A 6 0.69 -15.58 36.50
CA LEU A 6 0.32 -15.55 37.92
C LEU A 6 -0.07 -16.91 38.55
N ALA A 7 -0.02 -18.00 37.80
CA ALA A 7 -0.57 -19.29 38.23
C ALA A 7 0.44 -20.30 38.85
N LEU A 8 1.71 -19.96 39.07
CA LEU A 8 2.73 -20.92 39.49
C LEU A 8 3.44 -20.60 40.80
N ALA A 9 2.73 -20.27 41.82
CA ALA A 9 3.31 -20.15 43.17
C ALA A 9 2.76 -21.18 44.17
N ALA A 10 2.46 -22.43 43.75
CA ALA A 10 2.10 -23.46 44.74
C ALA A 10 2.29 -24.88 44.21
N ALA A 11 3.11 -25.62 44.90
CA ALA A 11 3.15 -27.07 45.03
C ALA A 11 4.02 -27.88 44.02
N VAL A 12 5.25 -28.17 44.43
CA VAL A 12 5.82 -29.50 44.19
C VAL A 12 6.50 -29.94 45.48
N LEU A 13 5.96 -30.92 46.15
CA LEU A 13 6.58 -31.67 47.20
C LEU A 13 6.50 -33.18 46.89
N SER A 14 7.71 -33.79 46.81
CA SER A 14 8.04 -35.18 47.03
C SER A 14 8.12 -36.13 45.84
N ALA A 15 9.34 -36.49 45.42
CA ALA A 15 9.96 -37.81 45.49
C ALA A 15 11.19 -37.91 44.57
N GLY A 16 12.35 -38.30 45.07
CA GLY A 16 13.55 -38.57 44.29
C GLY A 16 14.71 -37.57 44.55
N ILE A 17 15.66 -37.90 45.39
CA ILE A 17 16.59 -36.90 45.96
C ILE A 17 17.56 -36.24 44.93
N MET A 18 17.73 -36.81 43.74
CA MET A 18 18.55 -36.21 42.68
C MET A 18 17.67 -35.43 41.65
N SER A 19 16.54 -35.99 41.22
CA SER A 19 15.60 -35.34 40.30
C SER A 19 14.88 -34.13 40.92
N ALA A 20 14.60 -34.20 42.23
CA ALA A 20 13.95 -33.05 42.92
C ALA A 20 14.84 -31.81 43.02
N GLN A 21 16.16 -31.95 43.12
CA GLN A 21 17.10 -30.82 43.13
C GLN A 21 17.26 -30.22 41.75
N ASP A 22 17.24 -31.06 40.69
CA ASP A 22 17.30 -30.59 39.31
C ASP A 22 16.03 -29.87 38.90
N LEU A 23 14.84 -30.37 39.29
CA LEU A 23 13.56 -29.72 39.04
C LEU A 23 13.43 -28.40 39.84
N ALA A 24 13.90 -28.36 41.09
CA ALA A 24 13.94 -27.12 41.87
C ALA A 24 14.80 -26.03 41.18
N SER A 25 15.96 -26.41 40.64
CA SER A 25 16.84 -25.48 39.91
C SER A 25 16.23 -25.03 38.57
N ALA A 26 15.54 -25.94 37.87
CA ALA A 26 14.81 -25.60 36.66
C ALA A 26 13.66 -24.59 36.94
N THR A 27 12.92 -24.85 38.03
CA THR A 27 11.83 -23.94 38.47
C THR A 27 12.36 -22.59 38.93
N GLU A 28 13.48 -22.54 39.65
CA GLU A 28 14.15 -21.29 40.00
C GLU A 28 14.58 -20.50 38.75
N THR A 29 15.14 -21.18 37.75
CA THR A 29 15.53 -20.58 36.48
C THR A 29 14.30 -19.97 35.75
N TYR A 30 13.17 -20.67 35.75
CA TYR A 30 11.90 -20.16 35.21
C TYR A 30 11.42 -18.91 35.95
N ASN A 31 11.44 -18.95 37.29
CA ASN A 31 11.04 -17.84 38.14
C ASN A 31 11.93 -16.59 37.90
N ASN A 32 13.24 -16.79 37.79
CA ASN A 32 14.17 -15.73 37.43
C ASN A 32 13.84 -15.15 36.05
N GLY A 33 13.41 -15.96 35.07
CA GLY A 33 12.90 -15.50 33.78
C GLY A 33 11.65 -14.64 33.92
N ALA A 34 10.72 -15.05 34.79
CA ALA A 34 9.51 -14.27 35.08
C ALA A 34 9.83 -12.91 35.75
N GLU A 35 10.82 -12.86 36.63
CA GLU A 35 11.31 -11.60 37.23
C GLU A 35 11.93 -10.67 36.19
N GLN A 36 12.78 -11.20 35.30
CA GLN A 36 13.33 -10.38 34.19
C GLN A 36 12.24 -9.85 33.27
N PHE A 37 11.22 -10.67 32.96
CA PHE A 37 10.08 -10.22 32.19
C PHE A 37 9.31 -9.08 32.89
N GLN A 38 9.10 -9.17 34.20
CA GLN A 38 8.45 -8.11 34.99
C GLN A 38 9.30 -6.84 35.06
N ALA A 39 10.63 -6.99 35.09
CA ALA A 39 11.59 -5.88 35.00
C ALA A 39 11.64 -5.22 33.62
N GLY A 40 10.99 -5.83 32.59
CA GLY A 40 10.96 -5.31 31.23
C GLY A 40 12.08 -5.87 30.33
N ASP A 41 12.99 -6.67 30.85
CA ASP A 41 14.06 -7.32 30.09
C ASP A 41 13.55 -8.62 29.45
N LYS A 42 12.84 -8.46 28.33
CA LYS A 42 12.25 -9.58 27.59
C LYS A 42 13.30 -10.51 26.98
N VAL A 43 14.48 -10.00 26.63
CA VAL A 43 15.55 -10.81 26.01
C VAL A 43 16.17 -11.72 27.06
N ALA A 44 16.57 -11.18 28.22
CA ALA A 44 17.06 -11.98 29.32
C ALA A 44 16.02 -13.00 29.82
N ALA A 45 14.75 -12.60 29.87
CA ALA A 45 13.65 -13.49 30.21
C ALA A 45 13.54 -14.69 29.26
N LEU A 46 13.61 -14.43 27.94
CA LEU A 46 13.54 -15.46 26.90
C LEU A 46 14.67 -16.48 27.03
N ASP A 47 15.89 -16.02 27.27
CA ASP A 47 17.05 -16.88 27.48
C ASP A 47 16.88 -17.79 28.71
N LEU A 48 16.36 -17.24 29.80
CA LEU A 48 16.08 -18.00 31.04
C LEU A 48 14.97 -19.03 30.83
N PHE A 49 13.89 -18.70 30.11
CA PHE A 49 12.82 -19.65 29.78
C PHE A 49 13.34 -20.79 28.88
N LYS A 50 14.17 -20.50 27.87
CA LYS A 50 14.80 -21.51 27.03
C LYS A 50 15.70 -22.45 27.86
N LYS A 51 16.45 -21.91 28.82
CA LYS A 51 17.26 -22.68 29.75
C LYS A 51 16.41 -23.54 30.68
N ALA A 52 15.34 -22.96 31.25
CA ALA A 52 14.42 -23.71 32.11
C ALA A 52 13.70 -24.82 31.34
N LEU A 53 13.36 -24.63 30.07
CA LEU A 53 12.81 -25.68 29.20
C LEU A 53 13.79 -26.87 29.10
N THR A 54 15.05 -26.62 28.72
CA THR A 54 16.08 -27.68 28.60
C THR A 54 16.30 -28.44 29.92
N MET A 55 16.30 -27.69 31.04
CA MET A 55 16.44 -28.29 32.37
C MET A 55 15.21 -29.13 32.76
N GLY A 56 14.00 -28.62 32.44
CA GLY A 56 12.74 -29.32 32.69
C GLY A 56 12.62 -30.62 31.89
N GLU A 57 13.03 -30.58 30.62
CA GLU A 57 13.08 -31.79 29.77
C GLU A 57 14.03 -32.87 30.32
N ALA A 58 15.13 -32.45 30.90
CA ALA A 58 16.06 -33.36 31.56
C ALA A 58 15.47 -34.04 32.82
N CYS A 59 14.44 -33.44 33.45
CA CYS A 59 13.74 -34.00 34.60
C CYS A 59 12.67 -35.07 34.23
N GLY A 60 12.47 -35.34 32.94
CA GLY A 60 11.47 -36.31 32.47
C GLY A 60 10.05 -35.97 32.90
N ASP A 61 9.29 -36.98 33.38
CA ASP A 61 7.87 -36.80 33.76
C ASP A 61 7.67 -35.75 34.88
N GLU A 62 8.64 -35.63 35.79
CA GLU A 62 8.56 -34.65 36.88
C GLU A 62 8.65 -33.20 36.40
N GLY A 63 9.34 -32.97 35.25
CA GLY A 63 9.46 -31.67 34.61
C GLY A 63 8.32 -31.31 33.67
N ALA A 64 7.37 -32.20 33.40
CA ALA A 64 6.38 -32.05 32.32
C ALA A 64 5.55 -30.74 32.41
N GLU A 65 5.13 -30.34 33.61
CA GLU A 65 4.37 -29.10 33.84
C GLU A 65 5.23 -27.86 33.53
N LEU A 66 6.49 -27.84 33.98
CA LEU A 66 7.44 -26.77 33.69
C LEU A 66 7.72 -26.67 32.19
N VAL A 67 7.92 -27.79 31.52
CA VAL A 67 8.12 -27.89 30.07
C VAL A 67 6.92 -27.31 29.33
N ALA A 68 5.70 -27.70 29.71
CA ALA A 68 4.48 -27.18 29.11
C ALA A 68 4.35 -25.64 29.26
N ASN A 69 4.67 -25.12 30.44
CA ASN A 69 4.67 -23.66 30.69
C ASN A 69 5.72 -22.92 29.84
N CYS A 70 6.93 -23.48 29.71
CA CYS A 70 7.97 -22.93 28.88
C CYS A 70 7.56 -22.92 27.38
N LYS A 71 6.99 -24.04 26.88
CA LYS A 71 6.52 -24.16 25.49
C LYS A 71 5.41 -23.18 25.16
N ASN A 72 4.57 -22.81 26.11
CA ASN A 72 3.56 -21.75 25.95
C ASN A 72 4.18 -20.34 26.00
N THR A 73 5.16 -20.13 26.89
CA THR A 73 5.69 -18.79 27.17
C THR A 73 6.71 -18.34 26.12
N ILE A 74 7.59 -19.23 25.66
CA ILE A 74 8.70 -18.92 24.76
C ILE A 74 8.21 -18.32 23.44
N PRO A 75 7.28 -18.92 22.68
CA PRO A 75 6.83 -18.35 21.43
C PRO A 75 6.12 -17.01 21.62
N ALA A 76 5.28 -16.88 22.66
CA ALA A 76 4.57 -15.64 22.96
C ALA A 76 5.52 -14.48 23.32
N LEU A 77 6.58 -14.79 24.08
CA LEU A 77 7.60 -13.80 24.43
C LEU A 77 8.46 -13.43 23.22
N THR A 78 8.83 -14.40 22.40
CA THR A 78 9.56 -14.16 21.15
C THR A 78 8.76 -13.23 20.22
N LEU A 79 7.47 -13.48 20.05
CA LEU A 79 6.58 -12.61 19.27
C LEU A 79 6.49 -11.21 19.90
N SER A 80 6.43 -11.11 21.22
CA SER A 80 6.40 -9.83 21.94
C SER A 80 7.67 -9.01 21.72
N ILE A 81 8.85 -9.64 21.65
CA ILE A 81 10.10 -8.96 21.29
C ILE A 81 10.03 -8.47 19.84
N GLY A 82 9.55 -9.28 18.90
CA GLY A 82 9.32 -8.86 17.52
C GLY A 82 8.39 -7.64 17.41
N LYS A 83 7.30 -7.64 18.19
CA LYS A 83 6.37 -6.48 18.25
C LYS A 83 7.03 -5.19 18.80
N ASP A 84 8.00 -5.32 19.70
CA ASP A 84 8.75 -4.15 20.20
C ASP A 84 9.74 -3.62 19.15
N LEU A 85 10.44 -4.50 18.46
CA LEU A 85 11.33 -4.13 17.33
C LEU A 85 10.56 -3.39 16.21
N VAL A 86 9.30 -3.76 15.96
CA VAL A 86 8.44 -3.00 15.03
C VAL A 86 8.21 -1.57 15.50
N LYS A 87 7.97 -1.33 16.81
CA LYS A 87 7.79 0.02 17.38
C LYS A 87 9.06 0.86 17.24
N ASP A 88 10.22 0.21 17.39
CA ASP A 88 11.53 0.84 17.26
C ASP A 88 11.95 1.01 15.79
N LYS A 89 11.13 0.52 14.85
CA LYS A 89 11.35 0.54 13.39
C LYS A 89 12.55 -0.29 12.93
N GLU A 90 12.96 -1.23 13.73
CA GLU A 90 13.98 -2.22 13.40
C GLU A 90 13.37 -3.38 12.59
N TYR A 91 12.86 -3.05 11.40
CA TYR A 91 11.98 -3.95 10.63
C TYR A 91 12.64 -5.27 10.24
N ASP A 92 13.91 -5.29 9.85
CA ASP A 92 14.61 -6.53 9.48
C ASP A 92 14.68 -7.47 10.69
N ALA A 93 15.11 -6.95 11.84
CA ALA A 93 15.18 -7.72 13.09
C ALA A 93 13.77 -8.15 13.58
N ALA A 94 12.77 -7.28 13.38
CA ALA A 94 11.38 -7.60 13.72
C ALA A 94 10.85 -8.77 12.90
N ILE A 95 11.07 -8.76 11.58
CA ILE A 95 10.65 -9.83 10.66
C ILE A 95 11.31 -11.16 11.08
N GLU A 96 12.62 -11.17 11.32
CA GLU A 96 13.34 -12.35 11.77
C GLU A 96 12.78 -12.88 13.09
N LYS A 97 12.53 -11.98 14.05
CA LYS A 97 12.05 -12.38 15.38
C LYS A 97 10.61 -12.90 15.36
N ILE A 98 9.74 -12.33 14.53
CA ILE A 98 8.35 -12.80 14.36
C ILE A 98 8.34 -14.16 13.63
N ALA A 99 9.19 -14.36 12.63
CA ALA A 99 9.34 -15.65 11.95
C ALA A 99 9.93 -16.73 12.88
N GLU A 100 10.86 -16.37 13.78
CA GLU A 100 11.33 -17.26 14.85
C GLU A 100 10.17 -17.65 15.77
N ALA A 101 9.34 -16.69 16.17
CA ALA A 101 8.18 -16.94 17.03
C ALA A 101 7.20 -17.92 16.38
N GLU A 102 6.89 -17.74 15.09
CA GLU A 102 6.03 -18.63 14.33
C GLU A 102 6.60 -20.07 14.23
N THR A 103 7.92 -20.16 13.97
CA THR A 103 8.60 -21.45 13.86
C THR A 103 8.55 -22.21 15.18
N VAL A 104 8.87 -21.55 16.29
CA VAL A 104 8.85 -22.15 17.63
C VAL A 104 7.42 -22.46 18.07
N ALA A 105 6.45 -21.61 17.68
CA ALA A 105 5.05 -21.86 17.96
C ALA A 105 4.51 -23.11 17.24
N LYS A 106 4.93 -23.34 15.99
CA LYS A 106 4.63 -24.58 15.25
C LYS A 106 5.24 -25.82 15.91
N GLU A 107 6.48 -25.71 16.38
CA GLU A 107 7.16 -26.80 17.10
C GLU A 107 6.45 -27.17 18.42
N TYR A 108 5.91 -26.18 19.12
CA TYR A 108 5.26 -26.34 20.42
C TYR A 108 3.72 -26.38 20.34
N GLU A 109 3.16 -26.44 19.13
CA GLU A 109 1.71 -26.53 18.87
C GLU A 109 0.93 -25.36 19.52
N ASN A 110 1.48 -24.14 19.46
CA ASN A 110 0.86 -22.92 19.99
C ASN A 110 0.11 -22.18 18.89
N ASP A 111 -1.12 -22.59 18.63
CA ASP A 111 -1.98 -22.05 17.54
C ASP A 111 -2.23 -20.55 17.66
N GLU A 112 -2.30 -20.01 18.89
CA GLU A 112 -2.54 -18.57 19.11
C GLU A 112 -1.37 -17.74 18.56
N VAL A 113 -0.13 -18.15 18.83
CA VAL A 113 1.05 -17.42 18.36
C VAL A 113 1.25 -17.61 16.85
N ILE A 114 0.92 -18.79 16.32
CA ILE A 114 0.95 -19.04 14.86
C ILE A 114 0.02 -18.07 14.15
N ALA A 115 -1.23 -17.96 14.62
CA ALA A 115 -2.22 -17.04 14.02
C ALA A 115 -1.79 -15.57 14.14
N ASP A 116 -1.33 -15.15 15.33
CA ASP A 116 -0.84 -13.80 15.59
C ASP A 116 0.35 -13.43 14.67
N ALA A 117 1.30 -14.32 14.50
CA ALA A 117 2.47 -14.10 13.65
C ALA A 117 2.09 -14.02 12.16
N ALA A 118 1.19 -14.90 11.71
CA ALA A 118 0.68 -14.92 10.35
C ALA A 118 -0.09 -13.64 10.00
N GLU A 119 -0.87 -13.08 10.94
CA GLU A 119 -1.54 -11.80 10.76
C GLU A 119 -0.55 -10.61 10.77
N LEU A 120 0.48 -10.67 11.60
CA LEU A 120 1.40 -9.56 11.83
C LEU A 120 2.44 -9.40 10.71
N LEU A 121 3.01 -10.51 10.20
CA LEU A 121 4.10 -10.48 9.23
C LEU A 121 3.80 -9.65 7.97
N PRO A 122 2.66 -9.80 7.29
CA PRO A 122 2.37 -8.98 6.11
C PRO A 122 2.29 -7.49 6.43
N GLN A 123 1.81 -7.12 7.62
CA GLN A 123 1.73 -5.74 8.09
C GLN A 123 3.13 -5.16 8.38
N VAL A 124 4.03 -5.95 8.95
CA VAL A 124 5.42 -5.53 9.21
C VAL A 124 6.19 -5.35 7.90
N TYR A 125 6.04 -6.25 6.95
CA TYR A 125 6.61 -6.10 5.60
C TYR A 125 6.07 -4.85 4.90
N GLN A 126 4.77 -4.57 5.00
CA GLN A 126 4.18 -3.32 4.47
C GLN A 126 4.79 -2.09 5.13
N ALA A 127 4.93 -2.09 6.46
CA ALA A 127 5.53 -0.98 7.20
C ALA A 127 7.00 -0.76 6.81
N ALA A 128 7.77 -1.85 6.67
CA ALA A 128 9.16 -1.82 6.19
C ALA A 128 9.26 -1.23 4.79
N GLY A 129 8.40 -1.67 3.88
CA GLY A 129 8.34 -1.15 2.51
C GLY A 129 7.97 0.34 2.46
N SER A 130 6.98 0.76 3.23
CA SER A 130 6.60 2.18 3.37
C SER A 130 7.76 3.02 3.94
N ASN A 131 8.51 2.49 4.91
CA ASN A 131 9.70 3.15 5.43
C ASN A 131 10.80 3.27 4.37
N ALA A 132 11.07 2.21 3.62
CA ALA A 132 12.06 2.20 2.54
C ALA A 132 11.71 3.23 1.43
N ILE A 133 10.43 3.45 1.11
CA ILE A 133 10.00 4.53 0.21
C ILE A 133 10.39 5.90 0.77
N ARG A 134 10.18 6.16 2.06
CA ARG A 134 10.56 7.43 2.69
C ARG A 134 12.07 7.67 2.67
N GLU A 135 12.85 6.60 2.78
CA GLU A 135 14.32 6.59 2.68
C GLU A 135 14.82 6.62 1.23
N LYS A 136 13.91 6.58 0.25
CA LYS A 136 14.22 6.51 -1.20
C LYS A 136 14.95 5.23 -1.62
N ALA A 137 14.87 4.19 -0.83
CA ALA A 137 15.42 2.86 -1.10
C ALA A 137 14.37 2.01 -1.88
N MET A 138 14.07 2.42 -3.12
CA MET A 138 12.93 1.89 -3.88
C MET A 138 13.02 0.39 -4.17
N ASP A 139 14.22 -0.14 -4.46
CA ASP A 139 14.39 -1.58 -4.70
C ASP A 139 14.06 -2.39 -3.44
N LYS A 140 14.54 -1.94 -2.27
CA LYS A 140 14.23 -2.57 -0.99
C LYS A 140 12.74 -2.45 -0.65
N ALA A 141 12.11 -1.32 -1.00
CA ALA A 141 10.67 -1.14 -0.84
C ALA A 141 9.89 -2.17 -1.66
N VAL A 142 10.27 -2.40 -2.92
CA VAL A 142 9.64 -3.41 -3.79
C VAL A 142 9.76 -4.80 -3.18
N GLU A 143 10.95 -5.17 -2.68
CA GLU A 143 11.18 -6.48 -2.05
C GLU A 143 10.24 -6.72 -0.86
N TYR A 144 10.18 -5.78 0.08
CA TYR A 144 9.30 -5.90 1.24
C TYR A 144 7.82 -5.94 0.87
N LEU A 145 7.40 -5.07 -0.05
CA LEU A 145 5.99 -4.98 -0.42
C LEU A 145 5.52 -6.19 -1.24
N GLN A 146 6.40 -6.79 -2.03
CA GLN A 146 6.14 -8.08 -2.67
C GLN A 146 5.96 -9.19 -1.61
N LYS A 147 6.82 -9.24 -0.59
CA LYS A 147 6.66 -10.18 0.52
C LYS A 147 5.36 -9.97 1.30
N SER A 148 4.98 -8.72 1.56
CA SER A 148 3.69 -8.40 2.17
C SER A 148 2.52 -8.98 1.37
N LEU A 149 2.54 -8.83 0.03
CA LEU A 149 1.47 -9.31 -0.85
C LEU A 149 1.53 -10.82 -1.12
N GLU A 150 2.69 -11.47 -1.01
CA GLU A 150 2.80 -12.93 -1.01
C GLU A 150 2.09 -13.54 0.21
N LEU A 151 2.19 -12.90 1.36
CA LEU A 151 1.57 -13.34 2.62
C LEU A 151 0.09 -12.93 2.73
N ASP A 152 -0.25 -11.73 2.25
CA ASP A 152 -1.62 -11.22 2.20
C ASP A 152 -1.91 -10.56 0.84
N PRO A 153 -2.41 -11.32 -0.14
CA PRO A 153 -2.76 -10.81 -1.47
C PRO A 153 -3.87 -9.75 -1.46
N THR A 154 -4.60 -9.63 -0.34
CA THR A 154 -5.69 -8.66 -0.18
C THR A 154 -5.25 -7.33 0.43
N ASN A 155 -3.98 -7.18 0.74
CA ASN A 155 -3.41 -5.95 1.28
C ASN A 155 -3.37 -4.84 0.22
N GLY A 156 -4.50 -4.15 0.03
CA GLY A 156 -4.60 -3.05 -0.94
C GLY A 156 -3.65 -1.89 -0.65
N THR A 157 -3.34 -1.62 0.62
CA THR A 157 -2.36 -0.58 1.00
C THR A 157 -0.93 -0.98 0.60
N GLY A 158 -0.56 -2.23 0.83
CA GLY A 158 0.72 -2.80 0.36
C GLY A 158 0.85 -2.71 -1.15
N ALA A 159 -0.19 -3.10 -1.89
CA ALA A 159 -0.25 -2.99 -3.35
C ALA A 159 -0.12 -1.54 -3.84
N MET A 160 -0.73 -0.59 -3.12
CA MET A 160 -0.63 0.84 -3.42
C MET A 160 0.81 1.36 -3.29
N TYR A 161 1.49 1.01 -2.21
CA TYR A 161 2.91 1.36 -2.01
C TYR A 161 3.81 0.64 -3.01
N LEU A 162 3.54 -0.63 -3.34
CA LEU A 162 4.29 -1.36 -4.37
C LEU A 162 4.20 -0.64 -5.72
N GLY A 163 3.00 -0.24 -6.15
CA GLY A 163 2.80 0.52 -7.37
C GLY A 163 3.58 1.84 -7.36
N GLN A 164 3.64 2.55 -6.24
CA GLN A 164 4.43 3.78 -6.10
C GLN A 164 5.93 3.53 -6.23
N ALA A 165 6.47 2.51 -5.57
CA ALA A 165 7.89 2.15 -5.64
C ALA A 165 8.28 1.72 -7.06
N LEU A 166 7.49 0.87 -7.71
CA LEU A 166 7.71 0.41 -9.08
C LEU A 166 7.65 1.57 -10.08
N ASN A 167 6.69 2.48 -9.94
CA ASN A 167 6.58 3.66 -10.78
C ASN A 167 7.78 4.60 -10.62
N ALA A 168 8.30 4.75 -9.40
CA ALA A 168 9.51 5.52 -9.13
C ALA A 168 10.76 4.90 -9.79
N LEU A 169 10.84 3.58 -9.88
CA LEU A 169 11.88 2.84 -10.60
C LEU A 169 11.68 2.83 -12.13
N GLY A 170 10.58 3.40 -12.64
CA GLY A 170 10.26 3.38 -14.06
C GLY A 170 9.70 2.03 -14.57
N LYS A 171 9.38 1.09 -13.68
CA LYS A 171 8.75 -0.19 -13.98
C LYS A 171 7.23 -0.01 -14.16
N VAL A 172 6.86 0.73 -15.22
CA VAL A 172 5.50 1.28 -15.37
C VAL A 172 4.42 0.20 -15.47
N GLU A 173 4.65 -0.87 -16.23
CA GLU A 173 3.63 -1.93 -16.40
C GLU A 173 3.41 -2.72 -15.11
N GLU A 174 4.49 -3.01 -14.36
CA GLU A 174 4.40 -3.63 -13.04
C GLU A 174 3.67 -2.71 -12.05
N ALA A 175 3.94 -1.40 -12.11
CA ALA A 175 3.25 -0.41 -11.29
C ALA A 175 1.74 -0.36 -11.57
N LYS A 176 1.33 -0.40 -12.84
CA LYS A 176 -0.08 -0.47 -13.24
C LYS A 176 -0.76 -1.72 -12.66
N ALA A 177 -0.12 -2.88 -12.75
CA ALA A 177 -0.64 -4.12 -12.17
C ALA A 177 -0.82 -4.01 -10.64
N ALA A 178 0.17 -3.46 -9.93
CA ALA A 178 0.08 -3.23 -8.50
C ALA A 178 -1.05 -2.25 -8.13
N PHE A 179 -1.24 -1.16 -8.88
CA PHE A 179 -2.36 -0.25 -8.66
C PHE A 179 -3.72 -0.89 -8.97
N GLN A 180 -3.82 -1.80 -9.95
CA GLN A 180 -5.04 -2.56 -10.19
C GLN A 180 -5.36 -3.50 -9.01
N THR A 181 -4.36 -4.16 -8.44
CA THR A 181 -4.51 -4.94 -7.21
C THR A 181 -4.98 -4.06 -6.05
N ALA A 182 -4.39 -2.87 -5.89
CA ALA A 182 -4.80 -1.91 -4.86
C ALA A 182 -6.26 -1.46 -5.04
N MET A 183 -6.67 -1.20 -6.28
CA MET A 183 -8.04 -0.81 -6.63
C MET A 183 -9.05 -1.89 -6.26
N ALA A 184 -8.74 -3.16 -6.54
CA ALA A 184 -9.59 -4.30 -6.21
C ALA A 184 -9.69 -4.54 -4.69
N ASN A 185 -8.73 -4.05 -3.90
CA ASN A 185 -8.61 -4.27 -2.45
C ASN A 185 -8.76 -2.98 -1.64
N GLY A 186 -9.77 -2.16 -1.96
CA GLY A 186 -10.20 -1.04 -1.13
C GLY A 186 -9.45 0.28 -1.30
N GLN A 187 -8.49 0.36 -2.26
CA GLN A 187 -7.78 1.60 -2.58
C GLN A 187 -8.23 2.22 -3.91
N GLU A 188 -9.50 2.04 -4.26
CA GLU A 188 -10.04 2.36 -5.58
C GLU A 188 -9.72 3.79 -6.03
N GLU A 189 -10.08 4.80 -5.25
CA GLU A 189 -9.92 6.21 -5.62
C GLU A 189 -8.44 6.62 -5.75
N ASN A 190 -7.61 6.15 -4.82
CA ASN A 190 -6.18 6.44 -4.84
C ASN A 190 -5.49 5.77 -6.04
N ALA A 191 -5.83 4.52 -6.31
CA ALA A 191 -5.27 3.74 -7.41
C ALA A 191 -5.70 4.31 -8.76
N LYS A 192 -6.98 4.66 -8.95
CA LYS A 192 -7.48 5.35 -10.15
C LYS A 192 -6.69 6.63 -10.43
N LYS A 193 -6.45 7.44 -9.40
CA LYS A 193 -5.65 8.66 -9.53
C LYS A 193 -4.22 8.38 -10.02
N GLN A 194 -3.56 7.35 -9.50
CA GLN A 194 -2.21 6.98 -9.92
C GLN A 194 -2.19 6.45 -11.35
N LEU A 195 -3.12 5.56 -11.69
CA LEU A 195 -3.27 5.05 -13.06
C LEU A 195 -3.54 6.18 -14.05
N GLY A 196 -4.43 7.11 -13.72
CA GLY A 196 -4.70 8.29 -14.55
C GLY A 196 -3.48 9.18 -14.75
N ASN A 197 -2.65 9.37 -13.71
CA ASN A 197 -1.39 10.11 -13.82
C ASN A 197 -0.38 9.42 -14.74
N ILE A 198 -0.31 8.08 -14.70
CA ILE A 198 0.54 7.30 -15.61
C ILE A 198 0.06 7.48 -17.05
N VAL A 199 -1.24 7.29 -17.30
CA VAL A 199 -1.84 7.49 -18.64
C VAL A 199 -1.57 8.91 -19.18
N LEU A 200 -1.74 9.91 -18.33
CA LEU A 200 -1.47 11.31 -18.72
C LEU A 200 -0.01 11.51 -19.16
N LYS A 201 0.93 10.95 -18.41
CA LYS A 201 2.37 11.03 -18.73
C LYS A 201 2.71 10.28 -20.03
N GLU A 202 2.14 9.09 -20.23
CA GLU A 202 2.31 8.31 -21.47
C GLU A 202 1.71 9.02 -22.68
N ALA A 203 0.50 9.57 -22.53
CA ALA A 203 -0.15 10.35 -23.59
C ALA A 203 0.63 11.63 -23.96
N GLN A 204 1.23 12.30 -22.97
CA GLN A 204 2.13 13.44 -23.22
C GLN A 204 3.36 13.03 -24.02
N ALA A 205 3.98 11.90 -23.66
CA ALA A 205 5.14 11.36 -24.38
C ALA A 205 4.76 10.97 -25.82
N ALA A 206 3.63 10.28 -26.00
CA ALA A 206 3.11 9.89 -27.31
C ALA A 206 2.80 11.12 -28.19
N LEU A 207 2.21 12.16 -27.63
CA LEU A 207 1.93 13.40 -28.36
C LEU A 207 3.22 14.09 -28.85
N LYS A 208 4.27 14.14 -28.00
CA LYS A 208 5.60 14.65 -28.37
C LYS A 208 6.24 13.82 -29.49
N ALA A 209 6.02 12.51 -29.49
CA ALA A 209 6.48 11.60 -30.54
C ALA A 209 5.64 11.63 -31.82
N GLY A 210 4.60 12.47 -31.89
CA GLY A 210 3.69 12.54 -33.04
C GLY A 210 2.70 11.38 -33.16
N LYS A 211 2.62 10.49 -32.18
CA LYS A 211 1.73 9.31 -32.13
C LYS A 211 0.31 9.73 -31.74
N ASN A 212 -0.31 10.60 -32.55
CA ASN A 212 -1.60 11.20 -32.19
C ASN A 212 -2.74 10.19 -32.05
N ALA A 213 -2.76 9.11 -32.84
CA ALA A 213 -3.76 8.06 -32.74
C ALA A 213 -3.67 7.33 -31.39
N ASP A 214 -2.45 7.05 -30.91
CA ASP A 214 -2.22 6.39 -29.63
C ASP A 214 -2.72 7.28 -28.47
N VAL A 215 -2.47 8.60 -28.54
CA VAL A 215 -2.97 9.56 -27.53
C VAL A 215 -4.49 9.48 -27.40
N VAL A 216 -5.21 9.53 -28.53
CA VAL A 216 -6.68 9.48 -28.52
C VAL A 216 -7.16 8.14 -27.96
N SER A 217 -6.55 7.02 -28.37
CA SER A 217 -6.90 5.69 -27.88
C SER A 217 -6.67 5.53 -26.38
N MET A 218 -5.48 5.96 -25.88
CA MET A 218 -5.15 5.87 -24.46
C MET A 218 -6.14 6.69 -23.59
N ILE A 219 -6.43 7.92 -23.99
CA ILE A 219 -7.35 8.77 -23.22
C ILE A 219 -8.78 8.27 -23.32
N ALA A 220 -9.24 7.76 -24.48
CA ALA A 220 -10.57 7.17 -24.61
C ALA A 220 -10.76 5.97 -23.65
N LYS A 221 -9.79 5.06 -23.64
CA LYS A 221 -9.81 3.90 -22.75
C LYS A 221 -9.80 4.30 -21.27
N ALA A 222 -8.90 5.22 -20.89
CA ALA A 222 -8.82 5.71 -19.52
C ALA A 222 -10.10 6.45 -19.06
N ASP A 223 -10.79 7.13 -19.97
CA ASP A 223 -12.06 7.80 -19.71
C ASP A 223 -13.19 6.78 -19.46
N GLU A 224 -13.26 5.73 -20.27
CA GLU A 224 -14.20 4.60 -20.10
C GLU A 224 -13.99 3.86 -18.78
N GLU A 225 -12.74 3.71 -18.36
CA GLU A 225 -12.36 3.08 -17.09
C GLU A 225 -12.49 4.02 -15.88
N GLY A 226 -12.87 5.28 -16.08
CA GLY A 226 -13.02 6.28 -15.00
C GLY A 226 -11.69 6.69 -14.37
N LEU A 227 -10.58 6.62 -15.11
CA LEU A 227 -9.24 6.96 -14.63
C LEU A 227 -8.87 8.43 -14.85
N ILE A 228 -9.68 9.21 -15.58
CA ILE A 228 -9.36 10.60 -15.89
C ILE A 228 -9.73 11.50 -14.71
N SER A 229 -8.74 11.83 -13.90
CA SER A 229 -8.85 12.77 -12.77
C SER A 229 -8.36 14.19 -13.09
N ASN A 230 -7.79 14.41 -14.28
CA ASN A 230 -7.21 15.69 -14.69
C ASN A 230 -7.71 16.08 -16.08
N ALA A 231 -8.43 17.19 -16.18
CA ALA A 231 -8.97 17.71 -17.43
C ALA A 231 -7.90 17.90 -18.53
N ALA A 232 -6.63 18.11 -18.18
CA ALA A 232 -5.53 18.21 -19.15
C ALA A 232 -5.42 16.97 -20.07
N ALA A 233 -5.87 15.79 -19.64
CA ALA A 233 -5.94 14.60 -20.49
C ALA A 233 -6.86 14.82 -21.69
N TYR A 234 -8.03 15.40 -21.48
CA TYR A 234 -8.96 15.73 -22.56
C TYR A 234 -8.39 16.76 -23.54
N GLN A 235 -7.61 17.73 -23.04
CA GLN A 235 -6.93 18.71 -23.91
C GLN A 235 -5.88 18.02 -24.80
N LEU A 236 -5.15 17.02 -24.30
CA LEU A 236 -4.23 16.22 -25.11
C LEU A 236 -4.96 15.46 -26.21
N ALA A 237 -6.04 14.76 -25.86
CA ALA A 237 -6.86 14.02 -26.83
C ALA A 237 -7.48 14.93 -27.89
N ALA A 238 -7.99 16.10 -27.50
CA ALA A 238 -8.51 17.09 -28.43
C ALA A 238 -7.45 17.59 -29.41
N SER A 239 -6.25 17.95 -28.90
CA SER A 239 -5.13 18.40 -29.73
C SER A 239 -4.65 17.32 -30.68
N ALA A 240 -4.59 16.07 -30.22
CA ALA A 240 -4.23 14.92 -31.05
C ALA A 240 -5.29 14.67 -32.14
N SER A 241 -6.58 14.78 -31.81
CA SER A 241 -7.70 14.63 -32.75
C SER A 241 -7.69 15.72 -33.81
N GLN A 242 -7.36 16.96 -33.48
CA GLN A 242 -7.17 18.04 -34.46
C GLN A 242 -6.05 17.72 -35.45
N LYS A 243 -4.90 17.24 -34.95
CA LYS A 243 -3.77 16.85 -35.83
C LYS A 243 -4.11 15.67 -36.75
N LEU A 244 -5.06 14.83 -36.35
CA LEU A 244 -5.60 13.75 -37.17
C LEU A 244 -6.75 14.18 -38.09
N ASN A 245 -7.11 15.46 -38.11
CA ASN A 245 -8.27 16.01 -38.80
C ASN A 245 -9.61 15.38 -38.38
N LYS A 246 -9.69 14.83 -37.17
CA LYS A 246 -10.91 14.25 -36.56
C LYS A 246 -11.65 15.33 -35.76
N ILE A 247 -12.26 16.27 -36.51
CA ILE A 247 -12.85 17.47 -35.90
C ILE A 247 -13.94 17.18 -34.89
N GLY A 248 -14.78 16.16 -35.12
CA GLY A 248 -15.83 15.75 -34.18
C GLY A 248 -15.25 15.25 -32.84
N ASP A 249 -14.20 14.44 -32.89
CA ASP A 249 -13.51 13.96 -31.68
C ASP A 249 -12.82 15.12 -30.95
N ALA A 250 -12.21 16.06 -31.68
CA ALA A 250 -11.58 17.22 -31.08
C ALA A 250 -12.60 18.08 -30.30
N ILE A 251 -13.74 18.34 -30.87
CA ILE A 251 -14.86 19.07 -30.22
C ILE A 251 -15.28 18.32 -28.95
N LYS A 252 -15.59 17.02 -29.07
CA LYS A 252 -15.98 16.17 -27.94
C LYS A 252 -15.02 16.27 -26.75
N TYR A 253 -13.71 16.17 -27.00
CA TYR A 253 -12.74 16.22 -25.92
C TYR A 253 -12.52 17.63 -25.36
N PHE A 254 -12.62 18.68 -26.16
CA PHE A 254 -12.61 20.06 -25.64
C PHE A 254 -13.84 20.36 -24.78
N GLU A 255 -15.01 19.85 -25.15
CA GLU A 255 -16.23 19.98 -24.33
C GLU A 255 -16.04 19.28 -23.00
N LYS A 256 -15.52 18.03 -22.99
CA LYS A 256 -15.17 17.29 -21.76
C LYS A 256 -14.16 18.05 -20.90
N PHE A 257 -13.17 18.73 -21.49
CA PHE A 257 -12.24 19.58 -20.74
C PHE A 257 -12.98 20.70 -19.98
N ILE A 258 -13.88 21.40 -20.69
CA ILE A 258 -14.64 22.53 -20.11
C ILE A 258 -15.57 22.03 -18.98
N GLU A 259 -16.18 20.86 -19.15
CA GLU A 259 -17.06 20.24 -18.16
C GLU A 259 -16.28 19.79 -16.91
N ALA A 260 -15.12 19.18 -17.11
CA ALA A 260 -14.30 18.65 -16.03
C ALA A 260 -13.64 19.73 -15.17
N ASP A 261 -13.28 20.88 -15.76
CA ASP A 261 -12.66 22.00 -15.04
C ASP A 261 -13.17 23.37 -15.57
N PRO A 262 -14.40 23.75 -15.25
CA PRO A 262 -15.03 24.97 -15.78
C PRO A 262 -14.37 26.27 -15.31
N LYS A 263 -13.52 26.20 -14.29
CA LYS A 263 -12.76 27.36 -13.76
C LYS A 263 -11.32 27.43 -14.26
N ASN A 264 -10.91 26.49 -15.12
CA ASN A 264 -9.57 26.48 -15.67
C ASN A 264 -9.30 27.77 -16.47
N LYS A 265 -8.14 28.35 -16.29
CA LYS A 265 -7.72 29.58 -16.99
C LYS A 265 -7.77 29.48 -18.53
N ASN A 266 -7.71 28.24 -19.06
CA ASN A 266 -7.74 28.01 -20.52
C ASN A 266 -9.16 27.85 -21.07
N VAL A 267 -10.20 27.80 -20.23
CA VAL A 267 -11.59 27.60 -20.70
C VAL A 267 -12.00 28.62 -21.78
N GLY A 268 -11.64 29.89 -21.61
CA GLY A 268 -11.95 30.93 -22.60
C GLY A 268 -11.35 30.64 -23.98
N ALA A 269 -10.07 30.30 -24.03
CA ALA A 269 -9.38 30.01 -25.29
C ALA A 269 -9.88 28.69 -25.91
N ILE A 270 -10.16 27.68 -25.08
CA ILE A 270 -10.70 26.39 -25.55
C ILE A 270 -12.13 26.56 -26.08
N ALA A 271 -12.99 27.27 -25.37
CA ALA A 271 -14.35 27.56 -25.85
C ALA A 271 -14.33 28.37 -27.18
N TYR A 272 -13.41 29.32 -27.32
CA TYR A 272 -13.21 30.01 -28.60
C TYR A 272 -12.82 29.00 -29.70
N THR A 273 -11.89 28.09 -29.43
CA THR A 273 -11.47 27.03 -30.39
C THR A 273 -12.65 26.16 -30.79
N VAL A 274 -13.49 25.73 -29.85
CA VAL A 274 -14.68 24.90 -30.12
C VAL A 274 -15.66 25.68 -30.98
N GLY A 275 -15.88 26.98 -30.67
CA GLY A 275 -16.70 27.88 -31.50
C GLY A 275 -16.21 27.94 -32.95
N ALA A 276 -14.89 28.08 -33.17
CA ALA A 276 -14.30 28.10 -34.50
C ALA A 276 -14.45 26.75 -35.23
N LEU A 277 -14.31 25.63 -34.53
CA LEU A 277 -14.51 24.30 -35.11
C LEU A 277 -15.97 24.08 -35.54
N TYR A 278 -16.95 24.48 -34.74
CA TYR A 278 -18.37 24.44 -35.12
C TYR A 278 -18.69 25.38 -36.27
N GLN A 279 -18.09 26.58 -36.32
CA GLN A 279 -18.24 27.50 -37.44
C GLN A 279 -17.69 26.87 -38.72
N GLY A 280 -16.52 26.20 -38.68
CA GLY A 280 -15.99 25.45 -39.82
C GLY A 280 -16.89 24.32 -40.31
N GLN A 281 -17.73 23.78 -39.45
CA GLN A 281 -18.80 22.82 -39.79
C GLN A 281 -20.12 23.45 -40.22
N ASN A 282 -20.17 24.77 -40.41
CA ASN A 282 -21.38 25.55 -40.68
C ASN A 282 -22.47 25.46 -39.61
N ASN A 283 -22.12 25.05 -38.38
CA ASN A 283 -23.04 25.01 -37.25
C ASN A 283 -23.04 26.37 -36.51
N LYS A 284 -23.71 27.37 -37.10
CA LYS A 284 -23.76 28.73 -36.58
C LYS A 284 -24.30 28.82 -35.14
N ALA A 285 -25.31 28.01 -34.81
CA ALA A 285 -25.93 28.02 -33.49
C ALA A 285 -24.95 27.57 -32.40
N LYS A 286 -24.24 26.44 -32.60
CA LYS A 286 -23.22 25.93 -31.66
C LYS A 286 -22.01 26.86 -31.63
N ALA A 287 -21.54 27.36 -32.74
CA ALA A 287 -20.46 28.33 -32.79
C ALA A 287 -20.75 29.55 -31.91
N LEU A 288 -21.95 30.15 -32.04
CA LEU A 288 -22.37 31.28 -31.24
C LEU A 288 -22.45 30.96 -29.73
N GLU A 289 -22.95 29.76 -29.37
CA GLU A 289 -22.97 29.28 -27.98
C GLU A 289 -21.59 29.29 -27.37
N PHE A 290 -20.60 28.67 -28.05
CA PHE A 290 -19.25 28.54 -27.52
C PHE A 290 -18.46 29.84 -27.55
N TYR A 291 -18.67 30.73 -28.53
CA TYR A 291 -18.09 32.08 -28.47
C TYR A 291 -18.61 32.89 -27.30
N LYS A 292 -19.92 32.79 -26.97
CA LYS A 292 -20.48 33.40 -25.75
C LYS A 292 -19.87 32.83 -24.48
N LYS A 293 -19.64 31.49 -24.40
CA LYS A 293 -18.91 30.88 -23.30
C LYS A 293 -17.47 31.40 -23.16
N ALA A 294 -16.79 31.60 -24.29
CA ALA A 294 -15.46 32.19 -24.32
C ALA A 294 -15.44 33.64 -23.79
N VAL A 295 -16.39 34.45 -24.18
CA VAL A 295 -16.55 35.84 -23.65
C VAL A 295 -16.78 35.80 -22.14
N ALA A 296 -17.69 34.95 -21.66
CA ALA A 296 -18.01 34.81 -20.25
C ALA A 296 -16.80 34.36 -19.43
N ALA A 297 -15.89 33.57 -20.05
CA ALA A 297 -14.61 33.14 -19.45
C ALA A 297 -13.48 34.19 -19.63
N GLY A 298 -13.78 35.41 -20.09
CA GLY A 298 -12.81 36.50 -20.17
C GLY A 298 -11.96 36.52 -21.46
N TYR A 299 -12.31 35.74 -22.48
CA TYR A 299 -11.57 35.71 -23.74
C TYR A 299 -12.13 36.81 -24.68
N ALA A 300 -11.52 38.00 -24.63
CA ALA A 300 -12.04 39.23 -25.27
C ALA A 300 -12.24 39.13 -26.80
N ASP A 301 -11.35 38.41 -27.51
CA ASP A 301 -11.46 38.28 -28.97
C ASP A 301 -12.72 37.54 -29.43
N ALA A 302 -13.34 36.73 -28.56
CA ALA A 302 -14.58 36.04 -28.88
C ALA A 302 -15.77 36.97 -29.09
N GLN A 303 -15.77 38.17 -28.53
CA GLN A 303 -16.87 39.16 -28.73
C GLN A 303 -17.04 39.52 -30.20
N LYS A 304 -15.94 39.70 -30.94
CA LYS A 304 -15.99 40.03 -32.39
C LYS A 304 -16.69 38.90 -33.17
N MET A 305 -16.48 37.64 -32.78
CA MET A 305 -17.13 36.50 -33.43
C MET A 305 -18.62 36.41 -33.09
N VAL A 306 -18.99 36.72 -31.85
CA VAL A 306 -20.41 36.84 -31.44
C VAL A 306 -21.13 37.89 -32.25
N ASP A 307 -20.53 39.09 -32.42
CA ASP A 307 -21.12 40.20 -33.16
C ASP A 307 -21.24 39.89 -34.67
N ALA A 308 -20.24 39.19 -35.23
CA ALA A 308 -20.25 38.79 -36.63
C ALA A 308 -21.32 37.72 -36.94
N LEU A 309 -21.55 36.79 -36.02
CA LEU A 309 -22.54 35.73 -36.19
C LEU A 309 -23.98 36.18 -35.89
N ASN A 310 -24.21 37.32 -35.24
CA ASN A 310 -25.53 37.86 -34.96
C ASN A 310 -26.06 38.77 -36.11
N LYS A 311 -25.21 39.09 -37.06
CA LYS A 311 -25.58 39.81 -38.31
C LYS A 311 -26.07 38.80 -39.35
#